data_7475c4728efc2a399b499c7d6024ef5b
#
_entry.id   7475c4728efc2a399b499c7d6024ef5b
#
_cell.length_a   1.000
_cell.length_b   1.000
_cell.length_c   1.000
_cell.angle_alpha   90.00
_cell.angle_beta   90.00
_cell.angle_gamma   90.00
#
_symmetry.space_group_name_H-M   'P 1'
#
loop_
_entity.id
_entity.type
_entity.pdbx_description
1 polymer ?
#
loop_
_entity_poly.entity_id
_entity_poly.type
_entity_poly.pdbx_seq_one_letter_code
_entity_poly.pdbx_strand_id
1 'polypeptide(L)'
;MCKEIREKFQELYSLDVNKYVEKKNDLSYLSWSYAWAEFKKIYPDATYEVKKDELGRCYFGDDHIGYMVYTSVTAGGLTYEMWLPVMDGANKAMKSLPYTYKVADWQYDRQQGKRVKVGDIEKTVEGMTMFDVNKTVMRCLVKNLAMFGLGLYIYAGEDLPQDIREYDCADCGKAVDSAMAQRTHKAFGVHLCKECGVKRSEKDKQ
;
A
#
# COMPACT_ATOMS: atom_id res chain seq x y z
N MET A 1 -9.29 -2.27 -28.52
CA MET A 1 -8.03 -2.34 -27.73
C MET A 1 -7.85 -1.16 -26.77
N CYS A 2 -7.59 0.08 -27.19
CA CYS A 2 -7.37 1.19 -26.23
C CYS A 2 -8.58 1.51 -25.31
N LYS A 3 -9.82 1.43 -25.80
CA LYS A 3 -11.02 1.68 -25.00
C LYS A 3 -11.19 0.58 -23.96
N GLU A 4 -11.09 -0.66 -24.33
CA GLU A 4 -11.20 -1.83 -23.45
C GLU A 4 -10.14 -1.83 -22.34
N ILE A 5 -8.88 -1.49 -22.66
CA ILE A 5 -7.80 -1.37 -21.68
C ILE A 5 -8.14 -0.28 -20.65
N ARG A 6 -8.65 0.87 -21.10
CA ARG A 6 -9.08 1.96 -20.21
C ARG A 6 -10.22 1.53 -19.30
N GLU A 7 -11.22 0.84 -19.82
CA GLU A 7 -12.38 0.36 -19.06
C GLU A 7 -11.94 -0.62 -17.97
N LYS A 8 -11.11 -1.61 -18.31
CA LYS A 8 -10.57 -2.57 -17.34
C LYS A 8 -9.66 -1.93 -16.28
N PHE A 9 -8.83 -0.96 -16.70
CA PHE A 9 -8.03 -0.19 -15.74
C PHE A 9 -8.93 0.55 -14.75
N GLN A 10 -9.97 1.24 -15.24
CA GLN A 10 -10.91 1.98 -14.40
C GLN A 10 -11.69 1.04 -13.47
N GLU A 11 -12.10 -0.13 -13.95
CA GLU A 11 -12.75 -1.16 -13.15
C GLU A 11 -11.86 -1.61 -11.99
N LEU A 12 -10.59 -1.96 -12.26
CA LEU A 12 -9.61 -2.32 -11.21
C LEU A 12 -9.31 -1.17 -10.26
N TYR A 13 -9.16 0.05 -10.78
CA TYR A 13 -8.86 1.24 -9.98
C TYR A 13 -10.01 1.61 -9.02
N SER A 14 -11.26 1.32 -9.42
CA SER A 14 -12.44 1.62 -8.60
C SER A 14 -12.73 0.58 -7.51
N LEU A 15 -12.04 -0.57 -7.50
CA LEU A 15 -12.24 -1.57 -6.45
C LEU A 15 -11.76 -1.06 -5.09
N ASP A 16 -12.62 -1.13 -4.08
CA ASP A 16 -12.22 -0.85 -2.71
C ASP A 16 -11.45 -2.02 -2.10
N VAL A 17 -10.12 -1.87 -2.04
CA VAL A 17 -9.22 -2.86 -1.44
C VAL A 17 -8.86 -2.54 0.02
N ASN A 18 -9.34 -1.41 0.59
CA ASN A 18 -8.90 -0.91 1.90
C ASN A 18 -9.12 -1.93 3.04
N LYS A 19 -10.20 -2.71 2.99
CA LYS A 19 -10.49 -3.76 3.99
C LYS A 19 -9.47 -4.92 4.01
N TYR A 20 -8.63 -5.04 2.97
CA TYR A 20 -7.61 -6.06 2.84
C TYR A 20 -6.19 -5.49 2.91
N VAL A 21 -6.09 -4.20 3.25
CA VAL A 21 -4.82 -3.49 3.42
C VAL A 21 -4.42 -3.53 4.89
N GLU A 22 -3.24 -4.05 5.15
CA GLU A 22 -2.58 -3.95 6.45
C GLU A 22 -1.59 -2.79 6.42
N LYS A 23 -1.57 -1.97 7.47
CA LYS A 23 -0.57 -0.91 7.65
C LYS A 23 0.50 -1.36 8.62
N LYS A 24 1.76 -1.26 8.21
CA LYS A 24 2.92 -1.56 9.05
C LYS A 24 4.02 -0.56 8.77
N ASN A 25 4.47 0.18 9.79
CA ASN A 25 5.53 1.21 9.67
C ASN A 25 5.22 2.21 8.54
N ASP A 26 4.01 2.77 8.53
CA ASP A 26 3.50 3.72 7.51
C ASP A 26 3.46 3.19 6.07
N LEU A 27 3.72 1.90 5.87
CA LEU A 27 3.58 1.23 4.58
C LEU A 27 2.26 0.45 4.51
N SER A 28 1.60 0.56 3.37
CA SER A 28 0.38 -0.20 3.06
C SER A 28 0.73 -1.51 2.37
N TYR A 29 0.14 -2.59 2.85
CA TYR A 29 0.34 -3.95 2.34
C TYR A 29 -1.00 -4.54 1.96
N LEU A 30 -1.25 -4.68 0.66
CA LEU A 30 -2.40 -5.42 0.17
C LEU A 30 -2.08 -6.92 0.13
N SER A 31 -2.97 -7.76 0.65
CA SER A 31 -2.82 -9.22 0.59
C SER A 31 -2.68 -9.69 -0.87
N TRP A 32 -1.59 -10.41 -1.17
CA TRP A 32 -1.31 -10.88 -2.52
C TRP A 32 -2.38 -11.86 -3.05
N SER A 33 -2.90 -12.73 -2.18
CA SER A 33 -3.92 -13.71 -2.57
C SER A 33 -5.25 -13.04 -2.92
N TYR A 34 -5.63 -12.03 -2.15
CA TYR A 34 -6.79 -11.20 -2.47
C TYR A 34 -6.57 -10.43 -3.78
N ALA A 35 -5.43 -9.73 -3.89
CA ALA A 35 -5.12 -8.95 -5.08
C ALA A 35 -5.14 -9.82 -6.35
N TRP A 36 -4.54 -11.01 -6.31
CA TRP A 36 -4.53 -11.93 -7.43
C TRP A 36 -5.94 -12.46 -7.75
N ALA A 37 -6.75 -12.79 -6.73
CA ALA A 37 -8.12 -13.26 -6.93
C ALA A 37 -8.99 -12.19 -7.60
N GLU A 38 -8.95 -10.94 -7.14
CA GLU A 38 -9.70 -9.84 -7.76
C GLU A 38 -9.22 -9.55 -9.18
N PHE A 39 -7.91 -9.56 -9.39
CA PHE A 39 -7.32 -9.35 -10.70
C PHE A 39 -7.77 -10.42 -11.72
N LYS A 40 -7.81 -11.70 -11.31
CA LYS A 40 -8.24 -12.82 -12.14
C LYS A 40 -9.74 -12.79 -12.49
N LYS A 41 -10.57 -12.09 -11.74
CA LYS A 41 -11.99 -11.89 -12.10
C LYS A 41 -12.13 -11.03 -13.36
N ILE A 42 -11.26 -10.02 -13.53
CA ILE A 42 -11.28 -9.07 -14.65
C ILE A 42 -10.39 -9.56 -15.80
N TYR A 43 -9.29 -10.22 -15.49
CA TYR A 43 -8.37 -10.82 -16.43
C TYR A 43 -8.20 -12.34 -16.17
N PRO A 44 -9.15 -13.19 -16.60
CA PRO A 44 -9.10 -14.64 -16.33
C PRO A 44 -7.88 -15.33 -16.94
N ASP A 45 -7.35 -14.78 -18.03
CA ASP A 45 -6.18 -15.25 -18.77
C ASP A 45 -4.84 -14.75 -18.19
N ALA A 46 -4.89 -13.87 -17.19
CA ALA A 46 -3.68 -13.29 -16.61
C ALA A 46 -2.70 -14.35 -16.10
N THR A 47 -1.44 -14.12 -16.37
CA THR A 47 -0.32 -14.91 -15.87
C THR A 47 0.71 -14.01 -15.21
N TYR A 48 1.53 -14.58 -14.34
CA TYR A 48 2.70 -13.89 -13.82
C TYR A 48 3.93 -14.79 -13.86
N GLU A 49 5.09 -14.17 -13.89
CA GLU A 49 6.38 -14.82 -13.82
C GLU A 49 7.23 -14.14 -12.75
N VAL A 50 7.97 -14.94 -11.98
CA VAL A 50 9.06 -14.47 -11.13
C VAL A 50 10.36 -14.69 -11.89
N LYS A 51 11.07 -13.62 -12.19
CA LYS A 51 12.34 -13.70 -12.93
C LYS A 51 13.37 -14.45 -12.10
N LYS A 52 14.15 -15.29 -12.79
CA LYS A 52 15.22 -16.09 -12.20
C LYS A 52 16.53 -15.82 -12.92
N ASP A 53 17.62 -15.90 -12.18
CA ASP A 53 18.96 -15.85 -12.77
C ASP A 53 19.35 -17.21 -13.39
N GLU A 54 20.54 -17.30 -13.93
CA GLU A 54 21.08 -18.49 -14.58
C GLU A 54 21.19 -19.71 -13.64
N LEU A 55 21.23 -19.47 -12.32
CA LEU A 55 21.27 -20.50 -11.28
C LEU A 55 19.86 -20.84 -10.72
N GLY A 56 18.79 -20.27 -11.30
CA GLY A 56 17.43 -20.49 -10.88
C GLY A 56 17.01 -19.71 -9.62
N ARG A 57 17.82 -18.75 -9.13
CA ARG A 57 17.51 -17.91 -7.97
C ARG A 57 16.56 -16.80 -8.38
N CYS A 58 15.56 -16.53 -7.56
CA CYS A 58 14.54 -15.48 -7.82
C CYS A 58 14.93 -14.10 -7.25
N TYR A 59 16.22 -13.83 -7.08
CA TYR A 59 16.78 -12.54 -6.66
C TYR A 59 18.07 -12.25 -7.40
N PHE A 60 18.39 -10.97 -7.57
CA PHE A 60 19.54 -10.45 -8.31
C PHE A 60 20.25 -9.42 -7.44
N GLY A 61 21.54 -9.30 -7.57
CA GLY A 61 22.34 -8.33 -6.83
C GLY A 61 23.53 -8.96 -6.13
N ASP A 62 24.12 -8.19 -5.21
CA ASP A 62 25.32 -8.59 -4.47
C ASP A 62 25.34 -7.96 -3.06
N ASP A 63 26.35 -8.34 -2.28
CA ASP A 63 26.53 -7.83 -0.92
C ASP A 63 27.04 -6.40 -0.84
N HIS A 64 27.37 -5.77 -1.98
CA HIS A 64 27.78 -4.36 -1.99
C HIS A 64 26.56 -3.44 -1.90
N ILE A 65 25.55 -3.65 -2.76
CA ILE A 65 24.37 -2.79 -2.86
C ILE A 65 23.07 -3.42 -2.33
N GLY A 66 23.05 -4.75 -2.15
CA GLY A 66 21.87 -5.52 -1.74
C GLY A 66 21.25 -6.28 -2.88
N TYR A 67 20.05 -6.81 -2.66
CA TYR A 67 19.36 -7.72 -3.56
C TYR A 67 17.98 -7.18 -3.97
N MET A 68 17.54 -7.59 -5.15
CA MET A 68 16.30 -7.17 -5.79
C MET A 68 15.57 -8.37 -6.39
N VAL A 69 14.25 -8.35 -6.38
CA VAL A 69 13.41 -9.32 -7.08
C VAL A 69 12.70 -8.65 -8.23
N TYR A 70 12.30 -9.44 -9.24
CA TYR A 70 11.58 -8.98 -10.41
C TYR A 70 10.39 -9.89 -10.68
N THR A 71 9.27 -9.27 -11.03
CA THR A 71 8.08 -9.97 -11.50
C THR A 71 7.61 -9.38 -12.83
N SER A 72 7.01 -10.21 -13.68
CA SER A 72 6.23 -9.72 -14.80
C SER A 72 4.80 -10.23 -14.71
N VAL A 73 3.83 -9.43 -15.12
CA VAL A 73 2.42 -9.79 -15.22
C VAL A 73 1.96 -9.53 -16.64
N THR A 74 1.35 -10.54 -17.25
CA THR A 74 0.75 -10.44 -18.58
C THR A 74 -0.75 -10.60 -18.47
N ALA A 75 -1.51 -9.63 -18.97
CA ALA A 75 -2.97 -9.63 -18.98
C ALA A 75 -3.50 -8.72 -20.10
N GLY A 76 -4.56 -9.14 -20.80
CA GLY A 76 -5.20 -8.33 -21.83
C GLY A 76 -4.26 -7.90 -22.97
N GLY A 77 -3.24 -8.70 -23.28
CA GLY A 77 -2.24 -8.38 -24.31
C GLY A 77 -1.16 -7.40 -23.88
N LEU A 78 -1.13 -6.98 -22.60
CA LEU A 78 -0.10 -6.12 -22.02
C LEU A 78 0.79 -6.93 -21.07
N THR A 79 2.06 -6.59 -21.03
CA THR A 79 3.00 -7.12 -20.04
C THR A 79 3.68 -5.97 -19.34
N TYR A 80 3.59 -5.94 -18.00
CA TYR A 80 4.34 -5.02 -17.15
C TYR A 80 5.36 -5.78 -16.31
N GLU A 81 6.53 -5.18 -16.17
CA GLU A 81 7.56 -5.65 -15.26
C GLU A 81 7.64 -4.73 -14.03
N MET A 82 7.91 -5.33 -12.87
CA MET A 82 8.08 -4.63 -11.62
C MET A 82 9.27 -5.23 -10.88
N TRP A 83 9.94 -4.38 -10.12
CA TRP A 83 11.06 -4.78 -9.26
C TRP A 83 10.91 -4.20 -7.86
N LEU A 84 11.48 -4.88 -6.88
CA LEU A 84 11.44 -4.45 -5.49
C LEU A 84 12.71 -4.90 -4.77
N PRO A 85 13.40 -4.01 -4.02
CA PRO A 85 14.55 -4.40 -3.23
C PRO A 85 14.13 -5.29 -2.05
N VAL A 86 14.97 -6.26 -1.72
CA VAL A 86 14.87 -7.01 -0.47
C VAL A 86 15.34 -6.11 0.66
N MET A 87 14.43 -5.74 1.56
CA MET A 87 14.70 -4.77 2.63
C MET A 87 14.05 -5.19 3.95
N ASP A 88 14.62 -4.68 5.03
CA ASP A 88 14.10 -4.83 6.38
C ASP A 88 12.88 -3.90 6.64
N GLY A 89 12.36 -3.93 7.87
CA GLY A 89 11.24 -3.09 8.29
C GLY A 89 11.58 -1.58 8.40
N ALA A 90 12.85 -1.22 8.35
CA ALA A 90 13.34 0.16 8.34
C ALA A 90 13.74 0.64 6.92
N ASN A 91 13.33 -0.09 5.89
CA ASN A 91 13.65 0.18 4.47
C ASN A 91 15.16 0.18 4.17
N LYS A 92 15.94 -0.61 4.93
CA LYS A 92 17.36 -0.84 4.66
C LYS A 92 17.54 -2.08 3.78
N ALA A 93 18.35 -1.97 2.75
CA ALA A 93 18.68 -3.09 1.88
C ALA A 93 19.29 -4.23 2.71
N MET A 94 18.75 -5.44 2.57
CA MET A 94 19.30 -6.63 3.21
C MET A 94 20.43 -7.20 2.35
N LYS A 95 21.45 -7.76 3.01
CA LYS A 95 22.59 -8.43 2.41
C LYS A 95 22.62 -9.89 2.84
N SER A 96 23.51 -10.70 2.31
CA SER A 96 23.63 -12.11 2.71
C SER A 96 24.03 -12.27 4.18
N LEU A 97 24.86 -11.33 4.69
CA LEU A 97 25.28 -11.29 6.09
C LEU A 97 24.73 -10.04 6.79
N PRO A 98 24.53 -10.11 8.12
CA PRO A 98 24.16 -8.95 8.91
C PRO A 98 25.21 -7.82 8.81
N TYR A 99 24.75 -6.58 8.89
CA TYR A 99 25.62 -5.42 8.99
C TYR A 99 25.01 -4.35 9.91
N THR A 100 25.85 -3.48 10.44
CA THR A 100 25.44 -2.38 11.30
C THR A 100 25.57 -1.03 10.61
N TYR A 101 24.75 -0.07 11.02
CA TYR A 101 24.82 1.32 10.59
C TYR A 101 24.46 2.26 11.74
N LYS A 102 24.98 3.48 11.70
CA LYS A 102 24.74 4.49 12.74
C LYS A 102 23.61 5.42 12.34
N VAL A 103 22.74 5.73 13.30
CA VAL A 103 21.69 6.75 13.18
C VAL A 103 21.85 7.75 14.32
N ALA A 104 21.55 9.02 14.06
CA ALA A 104 21.60 10.05 15.11
C ALA A 104 20.56 9.75 16.20
N ASP A 105 21.00 9.80 17.47
CA ASP A 105 20.12 9.78 18.63
C ASP A 105 19.62 11.19 18.91
N TRP A 106 18.33 11.41 18.75
CA TRP A 106 17.69 12.69 18.97
C TRP A 106 16.83 12.63 20.22
N GLN A 107 17.20 13.37 21.27
CA GLN A 107 16.42 13.49 22.49
C GLN A 107 15.82 14.89 22.62
N TYR A 108 14.67 14.98 23.30
CA TYR A 108 14.02 16.27 23.53
C TYR A 108 14.64 16.96 24.74
N ASP A 109 15.31 18.08 24.51
CA ASP A 109 15.84 18.95 25.56
C ASP A 109 14.72 19.90 26.05
N ARG A 110 14.28 19.69 27.28
CA ARG A 110 13.22 20.51 27.91
C ARG A 110 13.66 21.94 28.16
N GLN A 111 14.96 22.19 28.36
CA GLN A 111 15.46 23.55 28.62
C GLN A 111 15.50 24.37 27.33
N GLN A 112 15.85 23.75 26.20
CA GLN A 112 15.89 24.39 24.90
C GLN A 112 14.57 24.30 24.13
N GLY A 113 13.61 23.52 24.57
CA GLY A 113 12.32 23.31 23.91
C GLY A 113 12.42 22.66 22.53
N LYS A 114 13.51 21.95 22.22
CA LYS A 114 13.78 21.34 20.90
C LYS A 114 14.46 19.98 21.01
N ARG A 115 14.44 19.22 19.91
CA ARG A 115 15.26 17.99 19.80
C ARG A 115 16.71 18.34 19.56
N VAL A 116 17.61 17.73 20.32
CA VAL A 116 19.08 17.85 20.18
C VAL A 116 19.69 16.48 19.91
N LYS A 117 20.71 16.46 19.07
CA LYS A 117 21.47 15.23 18.84
C LYS A 117 22.36 14.97 20.07
N VAL A 118 22.18 13.85 20.75
CA VAL A 118 22.95 13.46 21.96
C VAL A 118 24.02 12.41 21.66
N GLY A 119 23.98 11.80 20.49
CA GLY A 119 24.95 10.79 20.09
C GLY A 119 24.54 10.08 18.79
N ASP A 120 25.12 8.91 18.57
CA ASP A 120 24.73 7.99 17.51
C ASP A 120 24.38 6.62 18.11
N ILE A 121 23.27 6.02 17.64
CA ILE A 121 22.84 4.67 17.99
C ILE A 121 23.23 3.74 16.85
N GLU A 122 23.85 2.63 17.16
CA GLU A 122 24.11 1.55 16.21
C GLU A 122 22.87 0.68 16.04
N LYS A 123 22.47 0.43 14.79
CA LYS A 123 21.37 -0.46 14.42
C LYS A 123 21.88 -1.56 13.53
N THR A 124 21.31 -2.75 13.65
CA THR A 124 21.64 -3.92 12.84
C THR A 124 20.58 -4.15 11.78
N VAL A 125 21.02 -4.48 10.57
CA VAL A 125 20.21 -5.12 9.54
C VAL A 125 20.60 -6.58 9.52
N GLU A 126 19.62 -7.46 9.72
CA GLU A 126 19.84 -8.92 9.70
C GLU A 126 20.17 -9.43 8.30
N GLY A 127 20.83 -10.58 8.23
CA GLY A 127 21.09 -11.26 6.97
C GLY A 127 19.81 -11.70 6.27
N MET A 128 19.79 -11.58 4.95
CA MET A 128 18.65 -11.95 4.11
C MET A 128 18.39 -13.47 4.17
N THR A 129 17.15 -13.85 4.32
CA THR A 129 16.66 -15.22 4.28
C THR A 129 15.77 -15.45 3.05
N MET A 130 15.54 -16.72 2.69
CA MET A 130 14.57 -17.04 1.62
C MET A 130 13.14 -16.63 1.97
N PHE A 131 12.82 -16.48 3.26
CA PHE A 131 11.54 -15.92 3.69
C PHE A 131 11.42 -14.44 3.28
N ASP A 132 12.48 -13.65 3.44
CA ASP A 132 12.50 -12.24 3.05
C ASP A 132 12.42 -12.08 1.53
N VAL A 133 13.10 -12.95 0.79
CA VAL A 133 12.99 -13.02 -0.67
C VAL A 133 11.55 -13.32 -1.09
N ASN A 134 10.93 -14.38 -0.55
CA ASN A 134 9.55 -14.75 -0.88
C ASN A 134 8.56 -13.64 -0.53
N LYS A 135 8.68 -13.05 0.65
CA LYS A 135 7.88 -11.89 1.07
C LYS A 135 8.00 -10.73 0.08
N THR A 136 9.21 -10.46 -0.38
CA THR A 136 9.48 -9.38 -1.35
C THR A 136 8.91 -9.70 -2.73
N VAL A 137 9.00 -10.96 -3.19
CA VAL A 137 8.37 -11.42 -4.44
C VAL A 137 6.86 -11.19 -4.42
N MET A 138 6.18 -11.56 -3.33
CA MET A 138 4.72 -11.36 -3.22
C MET A 138 4.34 -9.87 -3.18
N ARG A 139 5.11 -9.03 -2.51
CA ARG A 139 4.94 -7.56 -2.53
C ARG A 139 5.20 -6.98 -3.92
N CYS A 140 6.21 -7.46 -4.61
CA CYS A 140 6.55 -7.06 -5.97
C CYS A 140 5.40 -7.40 -6.94
N LEU A 141 4.82 -8.60 -6.83
CA LEU A 141 3.66 -9.03 -7.61
C LEU A 141 2.48 -8.07 -7.40
N VAL A 142 2.12 -7.76 -6.15
CA VAL A 142 1.00 -6.85 -5.87
C VAL A 142 1.23 -5.45 -6.44
N LYS A 143 2.46 -4.91 -6.35
CA LYS A 143 2.81 -3.64 -7.00
C LYS A 143 2.71 -3.72 -8.53
N ASN A 144 3.01 -4.88 -9.11
CA ASN A 144 2.86 -5.07 -10.55
C ASN A 144 1.36 -5.05 -10.95
N LEU A 145 0.48 -5.69 -10.16
CA LEU A 145 -0.98 -5.62 -10.37
C LEU A 145 -1.51 -4.19 -10.27
N ALA A 146 -0.90 -3.34 -9.44
CA ALA A 146 -1.26 -1.93 -9.33
C ALA A 146 -0.98 -1.15 -10.63
N MET A 147 -0.03 -1.57 -11.46
CA MET A 147 0.20 -0.97 -12.78
C MET A 147 -1.00 -1.16 -13.74
N PHE A 148 -1.85 -2.15 -13.49
CA PHE A 148 -3.12 -2.36 -14.19
C PHE A 148 -4.30 -1.63 -13.53
N GLY A 149 -4.08 -0.92 -12.41
CA GLY A 149 -5.09 -0.13 -11.69
C GLY A 149 -5.43 -0.66 -10.29
N LEU A 150 -5.24 -1.95 -10.00
CA LEU A 150 -5.71 -2.57 -8.75
C LEU A 150 -5.04 -1.97 -7.51
N GLY A 151 -5.81 -1.21 -6.72
CA GLY A 151 -5.32 -0.62 -5.49
C GLY A 151 -4.17 0.38 -5.67
N LEU A 152 -4.00 0.97 -6.86
CA LEU A 152 -2.92 1.91 -7.16
C LEU A 152 -2.90 3.09 -6.19
N TYR A 153 -4.07 3.57 -5.78
CA TYR A 153 -4.24 4.71 -4.86
C TYR A 153 -3.65 4.46 -3.46
N ILE A 154 -3.56 3.22 -2.98
CA ILE A 154 -2.95 2.93 -1.67
C ILE A 154 -1.44 3.21 -1.65
N TYR A 155 -0.77 3.13 -2.81
CA TYR A 155 0.67 3.42 -2.95
C TYR A 155 0.96 4.91 -3.10
N ALA A 156 -0.04 5.71 -3.48
CA ALA A 156 0.04 7.17 -3.46
C ALA A 156 -0.20 7.75 -2.05
N GLY A 157 -0.52 6.90 -1.06
CA GLY A 157 -0.90 7.32 0.28
C GLY A 157 -2.33 7.87 0.35
N GLU A 158 -3.11 7.62 -0.69
CA GLU A 158 -4.50 8.04 -0.82
C GLU A 158 -5.44 6.92 -0.36
N ASP A 159 -6.57 7.32 0.15
CA ASP A 159 -7.73 6.43 0.30
C ASP A 159 -8.41 6.20 -1.06
N LEU A 160 -9.45 5.35 -1.08
CA LEU A 160 -10.30 5.16 -2.25
C LEU A 160 -10.71 6.53 -2.84
N PRO A 161 -10.59 6.74 -4.17
CA PRO A 161 -11.00 7.97 -4.82
C PRO A 161 -12.38 8.43 -4.40
N GLN A 162 -12.54 9.73 -4.14
CA GLN A 162 -13.77 10.29 -3.55
C GLN A 162 -15.00 10.13 -4.46
N ASP A 163 -14.78 10.15 -5.77
CA ASP A 163 -15.80 10.03 -6.81
C ASP A 163 -16.42 8.62 -6.92
N ILE A 164 -15.77 7.60 -6.35
CA ILE A 164 -16.27 6.22 -6.35
C ILE A 164 -16.67 5.72 -4.96
N ARG A 165 -16.57 6.54 -3.92
CA ARG A 165 -17.11 6.24 -2.59
C ARG A 165 -18.59 6.55 -2.54
N GLU A 166 -19.39 5.52 -2.34
CA GLU A 166 -20.80 5.65 -2.01
C GLU A 166 -20.97 5.62 -0.50
N TYR A 167 -21.56 6.66 0.05
CA TYR A 167 -21.92 6.74 1.45
C TYR A 167 -23.40 6.99 1.56
N ASP A 168 -24.06 6.25 2.44
CA ASP A 168 -25.47 6.49 2.78
C ASP A 168 -25.58 7.18 4.13
N CYS A 169 -26.54 8.08 4.24
CA CYS A 169 -26.87 8.72 5.50
C CYS A 169 -27.47 7.71 6.46
N ALA A 170 -26.84 7.52 7.64
CA ALA A 170 -27.29 6.57 8.66
C ALA A 170 -28.73 6.84 9.16
N ASP A 171 -29.22 8.09 9.07
CA ASP A 171 -30.54 8.46 9.57
C ASP A 171 -31.64 8.41 8.50
N CYS A 172 -31.34 8.66 7.23
CA CYS A 172 -32.37 8.78 6.19
C CYS A 172 -32.07 8.02 4.88
N GLY A 173 -30.95 7.31 4.78
CA GLY A 173 -30.57 6.51 3.61
C GLY A 173 -30.25 7.30 2.34
N LYS A 174 -30.21 8.65 2.37
CA LYS A 174 -29.82 9.44 1.21
C LYS A 174 -28.33 9.28 0.94
N ALA A 175 -27.93 9.23 -0.31
CA ALA A 175 -26.53 9.29 -0.72
C ALA A 175 -25.86 10.57 -0.18
N VAL A 176 -24.63 10.40 0.31
CA VAL A 176 -23.84 11.48 0.93
C VAL A 176 -22.50 11.56 0.20
N ASP A 177 -22.09 12.76 -0.21
CA ASP A 177 -20.78 12.97 -0.79
C ASP A 177 -19.65 12.67 0.22
N SER A 178 -18.49 12.26 -0.29
CA SER A 178 -17.34 11.84 0.52
C SER A 178 -16.88 12.90 1.52
N ALA A 179 -16.90 14.18 1.15
CA ALA A 179 -16.45 15.26 2.03
C ALA A 179 -17.41 15.46 3.22
N MET A 180 -18.72 15.38 2.97
CA MET A 180 -19.75 15.44 4.00
C MET A 180 -19.72 14.18 4.89
N ALA A 181 -19.56 13.01 4.31
CA ALA A 181 -19.46 11.74 5.02
C ALA A 181 -18.28 11.74 6.00
N GLN A 182 -17.08 12.16 5.57
CA GLN A 182 -15.91 12.27 6.44
C GLN A 182 -16.11 13.29 7.56
N ARG A 183 -16.68 14.46 7.25
CA ARG A 183 -16.96 15.52 8.23
C ARG A 183 -17.93 15.05 9.30
N THR A 184 -19.03 14.41 8.91
CA THR A 184 -20.03 13.93 9.84
C THR A 184 -19.57 12.71 10.62
N HIS A 185 -18.80 11.82 10.02
CA HIS A 185 -18.19 10.71 10.73
C HIS A 185 -17.22 11.18 11.83
N LYS A 186 -16.42 12.21 11.54
CA LYS A 186 -15.52 12.81 12.55
C LYS A 186 -16.28 13.44 13.71
N ALA A 187 -17.45 14.04 13.44
CA ALA A 187 -18.24 14.76 14.44
C ALA A 187 -19.19 13.83 15.23
N PHE A 188 -19.76 12.82 14.59
CA PHE A 188 -20.86 12.00 15.14
C PHE A 188 -20.59 10.48 15.12
N GLY A 189 -19.43 10.04 14.60
CA GLY A 189 -19.09 8.61 14.46
C GLY A 189 -19.85 7.86 13.36
N VAL A 190 -20.71 8.56 12.60
CA VAL A 190 -21.54 8.01 11.51
C VAL A 190 -21.60 8.95 10.33
N HIS A 191 -21.87 8.42 9.13
CA HIS A 191 -22.05 9.25 7.94
C HIS A 191 -23.46 9.83 7.91
N LEU A 192 -23.60 11.13 7.75
CA LEU A 192 -24.88 11.83 7.72
C LEU A 192 -24.93 12.81 6.54
N CYS A 193 -26.09 12.96 5.94
CA CYS A 193 -26.36 14.07 5.04
C CYS A 193 -26.42 15.39 5.81
N LYS A 194 -26.31 16.51 5.11
CA LYS A 194 -26.29 17.85 5.72
C LYS A 194 -27.46 18.09 6.66
N GLU A 195 -28.70 17.71 6.24
CA GLU A 195 -29.93 17.90 7.00
C GLU A 195 -29.92 17.10 8.32
N CYS A 196 -29.51 15.82 8.26
CA CYS A 196 -29.47 14.96 9.44
C CYS A 196 -28.32 15.37 10.39
N GLY A 197 -27.17 15.80 9.86
CA GLY A 197 -26.07 16.32 10.66
C GLY A 197 -26.45 17.58 11.45
N VAL A 198 -27.19 18.52 10.85
CA VAL A 198 -27.72 19.70 11.54
C VAL A 198 -28.67 19.31 12.66
N LYS A 199 -29.64 18.41 12.38
CA LYS A 199 -30.59 17.93 13.40
C LYS A 199 -29.93 17.29 14.61
N ARG A 200 -28.85 16.48 14.40
CA ARG A 200 -28.08 15.91 15.52
C ARG A 200 -27.33 16.97 16.30
N SER A 201 -26.69 17.92 15.60
CA SER A 201 -25.99 19.03 16.24
C SER A 201 -26.89 19.94 17.11
N GLU A 202 -28.16 20.06 16.76
CA GLU A 202 -29.16 20.82 17.55
C GLU A 202 -29.63 20.04 18.78
N LYS A 203 -29.75 18.71 18.70
CA LYS A 203 -30.11 17.84 19.83
C LYS A 203 -29.01 17.76 20.90
N ASP A 204 -27.74 17.80 20.49
CA ASP A 204 -26.60 17.76 21.42
C ASP A 204 -26.39 19.08 22.18
N LYS A 205 -27.13 20.15 21.83
CA LYS A 205 -27.11 21.46 22.50
C LYS A 205 -28.25 21.70 23.49
N GLN A 206 -29.19 20.77 23.61
CA GLN A 206 -30.28 20.75 24.57
C GLN A 206 -29.98 19.81 25.73
#